data_8a535498d4eb41362cbfc1e265d8d894
#
_entry.id   8a535498d4eb41362cbfc1e265d8d894
#
_cell.length_a   1.000
_cell.length_b   1.000
_cell.length_c   1.000
_cell.angle_alpha   90.00
_cell.angle_beta   90.00
_cell.angle_gamma   90.00
#
_symmetry.space_group_name_H-M   'P 1'
#
loop_
_entity.id
_entity.type
_entity.pdbx_description
1 polymer ?
#
loop_
_entity_poly.entity_id
_entity_poly.type
_entity_poly.pdbx_seq_one_letter_code
_entity_poly.pdbx_strand_id
1 'polypeptide(L)'
;ESTSHMFVTGPNVIKSVTHEEIDMEGLGGAAVHGETSGVSHFTSETEPDCIVGIKKLLSFLPQNNLEPPPFIEPDDDPEREDDRLDRVVPDHPEKPYNMLDVIETVVDDGDFFEVHKAYAQNLIVGFARLGGHSVGIVAQQPMVLAGCLDIASSLKGARFVRFCDA
;
A
#
# COMPACT_ATOMS: atom_id res chain seq x y z
N GLU A 1 1.41 13.62 -10.27
CA GLU A 1 0.30 14.38 -9.65
C GLU A 1 -0.04 15.59 -10.52
N SER A 2 -1.26 16.13 -10.42
CA SER A 2 -1.78 17.30 -11.16
C SER A 2 -1.80 17.19 -12.70
N THR A 3 -1.41 16.09 -13.28
CA THR A 3 -1.41 15.87 -14.75
C THR A 3 -2.29 14.71 -15.19
N SER A 4 -2.70 13.86 -14.26
CA SER A 4 -3.53 12.68 -14.53
C SER A 4 -4.84 12.77 -13.77
N HIS A 5 -5.95 12.66 -14.51
CA HIS A 5 -7.29 12.69 -13.94
C HIS A 5 -8.08 11.49 -14.44
N MET A 6 -8.86 10.88 -13.56
CA MET A 6 -9.73 9.76 -13.90
C MET A 6 -11.12 9.96 -13.31
N PHE A 7 -12.13 10.02 -14.17
CA PHE A 7 -13.53 10.14 -13.79
C PHE A 7 -14.44 9.57 -14.89
N VAL A 8 -15.63 9.15 -14.53
CA VAL A 8 -16.61 8.61 -15.48
C VAL A 8 -17.21 9.73 -16.34
N THR A 9 -17.51 10.89 -15.71
CA THR A 9 -18.02 12.08 -16.40
C THR A 9 -17.24 13.30 -15.96
N GLY A 10 -17.02 14.25 -16.87
CA GLY A 10 -16.28 15.48 -16.57
C GLY A 10 -17.08 16.51 -15.76
N PRO A 11 -16.40 17.55 -15.19
CA PRO A 11 -17.01 18.59 -14.38
C PRO A 11 -18.22 19.28 -15.01
N ASN A 12 -18.20 19.52 -16.32
CA ASN A 12 -19.29 20.17 -17.02
C ASN A 12 -20.60 19.36 -17.02
N VAL A 13 -20.48 18.03 -17.06
CA VAL A 13 -21.66 17.14 -16.99
C VAL A 13 -22.23 17.17 -15.58
N ILE A 14 -21.38 17.10 -14.55
CA ILE A 14 -21.80 17.21 -13.15
C ILE A 14 -22.52 18.52 -12.92
N LYS A 15 -21.93 19.65 -13.34
CA LYS A 15 -22.55 20.97 -13.22
C LYS A 15 -23.93 21.02 -13.89
N SER A 16 -24.11 20.40 -15.05
CA SER A 16 -25.40 20.42 -15.75
C SER A 16 -26.46 19.50 -15.14
N VAL A 17 -26.06 18.43 -14.43
CA VAL A 17 -27.00 17.44 -13.87
C VAL A 17 -27.28 17.69 -12.39
N THR A 18 -26.23 17.90 -11.58
CA THR A 18 -26.36 18.05 -10.12
C THR A 18 -26.24 19.50 -9.66
N HIS A 19 -25.86 20.43 -10.55
CA HIS A 19 -25.57 21.85 -10.26
C HIS A 19 -24.40 22.07 -9.29
N GLU A 20 -23.58 21.06 -9.08
CA GLU A 20 -22.36 21.16 -8.28
C GLU A 20 -21.21 21.69 -9.13
N GLU A 21 -20.42 22.58 -8.56
CA GLU A 21 -19.19 23.09 -9.16
C GLU A 21 -17.99 22.35 -8.56
N ILE A 22 -17.31 21.59 -9.39
CA ILE A 22 -16.10 20.86 -9.03
C ILE A 22 -15.08 20.99 -10.16
N ASP A 23 -13.81 21.15 -9.83
CA ASP A 23 -12.74 21.14 -10.83
C ASP A 23 -12.28 19.72 -11.17
N MET A 24 -11.38 19.58 -12.13
CA MET A 24 -10.88 18.28 -12.58
C MET A 24 -10.05 17.58 -11.48
N GLU A 25 -9.28 18.33 -10.71
CA GLU A 25 -8.44 17.79 -9.65
C GLU A 25 -9.28 17.27 -8.48
N GLY A 26 -10.28 18.07 -8.04
CA GLY A 26 -11.20 17.68 -6.98
C GLY A 26 -12.15 16.54 -7.37
N LEU A 27 -12.46 16.39 -8.67
CA LEU A 27 -13.32 15.31 -9.15
C LEU A 27 -12.58 13.97 -9.29
N GLY A 28 -11.37 14.00 -9.80
CA GLY A 28 -10.66 12.76 -10.14
C GLY A 28 -9.15 12.89 -10.24
N GLY A 29 -8.55 13.79 -9.47
CA GLY A 29 -7.11 13.93 -9.36
C GLY A 29 -6.46 12.80 -8.56
N ALA A 30 -5.14 12.76 -8.57
CA ALA A 30 -4.36 11.72 -7.93
C ALA A 30 -4.63 11.61 -6.42
N ALA A 31 -4.78 12.74 -5.72
CA ALA A 31 -5.09 12.77 -4.29
C ALA A 31 -6.49 12.17 -3.99
N VAL A 32 -7.50 12.50 -4.79
CA VAL A 32 -8.86 11.95 -4.62
C VAL A 32 -8.86 10.44 -4.73
N HIS A 33 -8.15 9.90 -5.73
CA HIS A 33 -8.10 8.46 -5.96
C HIS A 33 -7.10 7.73 -5.04
N GLY A 34 -6.07 8.40 -4.59
CA GLY A 34 -5.07 7.83 -3.68
C GLY A 34 -5.49 7.85 -2.21
N GLU A 35 -6.23 8.88 -1.77
CA GLU A 35 -6.53 9.11 -0.35
C GLU A 35 -7.98 8.85 0.01
N THR A 36 -8.92 9.21 -0.89
CA THR A 36 -10.35 9.19 -0.57
C THR A 36 -11.07 7.97 -1.13
N SER A 37 -10.93 7.69 -2.41
CA SER A 37 -11.65 6.58 -3.06
C SER A 37 -10.88 5.25 -3.02
N GLY A 38 -9.56 5.29 -2.84
CA GLY A 38 -8.71 4.09 -2.87
C GLY A 38 -8.70 3.38 -4.24
N VAL A 39 -9.05 4.07 -5.32
CA VAL A 39 -9.00 3.51 -6.67
C VAL A 39 -7.55 3.43 -7.16
N SER A 40 -6.75 4.46 -6.87
CA SER A 40 -5.32 4.45 -7.17
C SER A 40 -4.55 3.71 -6.08
N HIS A 41 -3.77 2.71 -6.48
CA HIS A 41 -2.92 1.93 -5.57
C HIS A 41 -1.59 2.63 -5.30
N PHE A 42 -1.11 3.37 -6.30
CA PHE A 42 0.15 4.11 -6.25
C PHE A 42 -0.04 5.47 -6.90
N THR A 43 0.65 6.47 -6.37
CA THR A 43 0.78 7.80 -6.96
C THR A 43 2.27 8.11 -7.10
N SER A 44 2.65 8.75 -8.21
CA SER A 44 4.03 9.11 -8.51
C SER A 44 4.10 10.58 -8.90
N GLU A 45 5.19 11.24 -8.57
CA GLU A 45 5.39 12.64 -8.96
C GLU A 45 5.73 12.77 -10.44
N THR A 46 6.50 11.81 -10.96
CA THR A 46 6.96 11.81 -12.35
C THR A 46 6.63 10.50 -13.06
N GLU A 47 6.61 10.52 -14.39
CA GLU A 47 6.44 9.32 -15.22
C GLU A 47 7.58 8.29 -15.03
N PRO A 48 8.87 8.67 -14.97
CA PRO A 48 9.94 7.73 -14.64
C PRO A 48 9.73 7.01 -13.30
N ASP A 49 9.29 7.71 -12.25
CA ASP A 49 9.02 7.10 -10.94
C ASP A 49 7.87 6.09 -11.02
N CYS A 50 6.83 6.41 -11.81
CA CYS A 50 5.73 5.50 -12.06
C CYS A 50 6.23 4.20 -12.74
N ILE A 51 7.10 4.31 -13.74
CA ILE A 51 7.68 3.16 -14.42
C ILE A 51 8.54 2.31 -13.47
N VAL A 52 9.32 2.95 -12.61
CA VAL A 52 10.11 2.26 -11.57
C VAL A 52 9.18 1.51 -10.61
N GLY A 53 8.11 2.15 -10.15
CA GLY A 53 7.10 1.52 -9.29
C GLY A 53 6.44 0.31 -9.94
N ILE A 54 6.06 0.41 -11.21
CA ILE A 54 5.48 -0.71 -11.99
C ILE A 54 6.47 -1.87 -12.08
N LYS A 55 7.72 -1.61 -12.42
CA LYS A 55 8.77 -2.64 -12.49
C LYS A 55 8.97 -3.32 -11.13
N LYS A 56 8.97 -2.54 -10.04
CA LYS A 56 9.08 -3.09 -8.68
C LYS A 56 7.89 -3.97 -8.35
N LEU A 57 6.66 -3.53 -8.62
CA LEU A 57 5.46 -4.35 -8.42
C LEU A 57 5.57 -5.69 -9.18
N LEU A 58 5.92 -5.64 -10.45
CA LEU A 58 6.06 -6.83 -11.30
C LEU A 58 7.14 -7.79 -10.79
N SER A 59 8.14 -7.32 -10.05
CA SER A 59 9.17 -8.19 -9.46
C SER A 59 8.65 -9.09 -8.34
N PHE A 60 7.49 -8.81 -7.76
CA PHE A 60 6.84 -9.63 -6.73
C PHE A 60 5.84 -10.64 -7.31
N LEU A 61 5.45 -10.49 -8.58
CA LEU A 61 4.35 -11.24 -9.18
C LEU A 61 4.88 -12.31 -10.14
N PRO A 62 4.19 -13.48 -10.25
CA PRO A 62 4.51 -14.45 -11.28
C PRO A 62 4.24 -13.87 -12.67
N GLN A 63 4.92 -14.39 -13.68
CA GLN A 63 4.71 -13.95 -15.07
C GLN A 63 3.46 -14.57 -15.71
N ASN A 64 3.00 -15.67 -15.15
CA ASN A 64 1.78 -16.37 -15.57
C ASN A 64 1.28 -17.27 -14.42
N ASN A 65 0.10 -17.84 -14.58
CA ASN A 65 -0.56 -18.67 -13.56
C ASN A 65 0.05 -20.08 -13.37
N LEU A 66 1.09 -20.44 -14.08
CA LEU A 66 1.77 -21.74 -13.98
C LEU A 66 3.13 -21.63 -13.27
N GLU A 67 3.61 -20.42 -13.05
CA GLU A 67 4.91 -20.16 -12.44
C GLU A 67 4.75 -19.53 -11.05
N PRO A 68 5.62 -19.87 -10.09
CA PRO A 68 5.66 -19.16 -8.81
C PRO A 68 6.19 -17.73 -9.02
N PRO A 69 5.95 -16.82 -8.06
CA PRO A 69 6.62 -15.53 -8.04
C PRO A 69 8.15 -15.66 -8.10
N PRO A 70 8.85 -14.67 -8.68
CA PRO A 70 10.31 -14.71 -8.78
C PRO A 70 10.98 -14.84 -7.41
N PHE A 71 11.89 -15.80 -7.28
CA PHE A 71 12.78 -15.92 -6.12
C PHE A 71 13.97 -14.99 -6.30
N ILE A 72 14.32 -14.24 -5.25
CA ILE A 72 15.51 -13.40 -5.20
C ILE A 72 16.28 -13.79 -3.94
N GLU A 73 17.52 -14.26 -4.12
CA GLU A 73 18.40 -14.61 -2.99
C GLU A 73 18.60 -13.35 -2.10
N PRO A 74 18.24 -13.41 -0.80
CA PRO A 74 18.42 -12.28 0.09
C PRO A 74 19.89 -12.13 0.50
N ASP A 75 20.31 -10.90 0.75
CA ASP A 75 21.61 -10.64 1.39
C ASP A 75 21.55 -10.83 2.92
N ASP A 76 20.35 -10.89 3.47
CA ASP A 76 20.07 -11.08 4.90
C ASP A 76 20.27 -12.55 5.34
N ASP A 77 20.78 -12.73 6.56
CA ASP A 77 20.76 -14.02 7.24
C ASP A 77 19.31 -14.33 7.70
N PRO A 78 18.69 -15.42 7.21
CA PRO A 78 17.32 -15.78 7.62
C PRO A 78 17.16 -16.12 9.09
N GLU A 79 18.26 -16.41 9.80
CA GLU A 79 18.29 -16.68 11.25
C GLU A 79 18.75 -15.47 12.06
N ARG A 80 18.83 -14.27 11.44
CA ARG A 80 19.22 -13.05 12.16
C ARG A 80 18.24 -12.70 13.27
N GLU A 81 18.77 -12.25 14.38
CA GLU A 81 18.03 -11.64 15.48
C GLU A 81 18.23 -10.12 15.46
N ASP A 82 17.18 -9.37 15.78
CA ASP A 82 17.25 -7.91 15.80
C ASP A 82 16.68 -7.35 17.10
N ASP A 83 17.55 -6.83 17.95
CA ASP A 83 17.22 -6.22 19.25
C ASP A 83 16.22 -5.05 19.14
N ARG A 84 16.02 -4.48 17.96
CA ARG A 84 15.01 -3.43 17.73
C ARG A 84 13.61 -3.93 17.99
N LEU A 85 13.32 -5.21 17.71
CA LEU A 85 12.01 -5.80 17.93
C LEU A 85 11.61 -5.86 19.39
N ASP A 86 12.57 -6.01 20.31
CA ASP A 86 12.32 -6.02 21.75
C ASP A 86 11.85 -4.64 22.27
N ARG A 87 12.09 -3.58 21.52
CA ARG A 87 11.85 -2.19 21.94
C ARG A 87 10.78 -1.47 21.12
N VAL A 88 10.39 -2.02 19.97
CA VAL A 88 9.45 -1.37 19.06
C VAL A 88 8.06 -1.28 19.66
N VAL A 89 7.63 -2.31 20.40
CA VAL A 89 6.36 -2.30 21.13
C VAL A 89 6.61 -1.72 22.52
N PRO A 90 5.98 -0.58 22.87
CA PRO A 90 6.16 0.05 24.17
C PRO A 90 5.58 -0.81 25.31
N ASP A 91 6.21 -0.75 26.50
CA ASP A 91 5.70 -1.40 27.73
C ASP A 91 4.33 -0.85 28.18
N HIS A 92 4.02 0.39 27.79
CA HIS A 92 2.74 1.02 28.10
C HIS A 92 1.72 0.77 26.98
N PRO A 93 0.60 0.09 27.27
CA PRO A 93 -0.41 -0.28 26.26
C PRO A 93 -1.10 0.93 25.59
N GLU A 94 -1.03 2.12 26.20
CA GLU A 94 -1.60 3.35 25.66
C GLU A 94 -0.67 4.06 24.64
N LYS A 95 0.60 3.64 24.53
CA LYS A 95 1.53 4.21 23.57
C LYS A 95 1.43 3.48 22.24
N PRO A 96 0.99 4.14 21.17
CA PRO A 96 1.03 3.54 19.84
C PRO A 96 2.46 3.38 19.35
N TYR A 97 2.69 2.39 18.50
CA TYR A 97 3.94 2.18 17.79
C TYR A 97 3.69 2.12 16.29
N ASN A 98 4.74 2.37 15.51
CA ASN A 98 4.67 2.30 14.07
C ASN A 98 4.88 0.84 13.61
N MET A 99 3.86 0.23 13.03
CA MET A 99 3.95 -1.15 12.54
C MET A 99 4.93 -1.28 11.36
N LEU A 100 5.20 -0.21 10.61
CA LEU A 100 6.21 -0.25 9.54
C LEU A 100 7.60 -0.60 10.08
N ASP A 101 7.96 -0.10 11.29
CA ASP A 101 9.25 -0.40 11.90
C ASP A 101 9.41 -1.92 12.19
N VAL A 102 8.30 -2.59 12.54
CA VAL A 102 8.27 -4.05 12.70
C VAL A 102 8.42 -4.74 11.35
N ILE A 103 7.63 -4.34 10.37
CA ILE A 103 7.64 -4.94 9.03
C ILE A 103 9.03 -4.84 8.42
N GLU A 104 9.60 -3.64 8.36
CA GLU A 104 10.93 -3.38 7.79
C GLU A 104 12.07 -4.10 8.52
N THR A 105 11.87 -4.41 9.82
CA THR A 105 12.85 -5.18 10.58
C THR A 105 12.78 -6.67 10.27
N VAL A 106 11.60 -7.19 9.93
CA VAL A 106 11.38 -8.64 9.72
C VAL A 106 11.62 -9.09 8.28
N VAL A 107 11.29 -8.24 7.29
CA VAL A 107 11.40 -8.59 5.88
C VAL A 107 12.85 -8.56 5.39
N ASP A 108 13.15 -9.30 4.33
CA ASP A 108 14.47 -9.32 3.72
C ASP A 108 14.90 -7.91 3.31
N ASP A 109 16.14 -7.53 3.65
CA ASP A 109 16.77 -6.24 3.33
C ASP A 109 15.97 -5.00 3.78
N GLY A 110 14.94 -5.17 4.61
CA GLY A 110 14.01 -4.10 4.98
C GLY A 110 13.15 -3.59 3.82
N ASP A 111 13.09 -4.34 2.71
CA ASP A 111 12.43 -3.92 1.48
C ASP A 111 10.93 -4.22 1.51
N PHE A 112 10.15 -3.25 1.97
CA PHE A 112 8.68 -3.31 1.97
C PHE A 112 8.09 -2.39 0.90
N PHE A 113 7.26 -2.94 0.01
CA PHE A 113 6.56 -2.21 -1.04
C PHE A 113 5.09 -2.01 -0.66
N GLU A 114 4.80 -0.90 0.01
CA GLU A 114 3.47 -0.57 0.51
C GLU A 114 2.50 -0.24 -0.62
N VAL A 115 1.31 -0.85 -0.60
CA VAL A 115 0.19 -0.60 -1.52
C VAL A 115 -0.87 0.24 -0.82
N HIS A 116 -1.48 1.20 -1.50
CA HIS A 116 -2.48 2.11 -0.92
C HIS A 116 -1.97 2.89 0.31
N LYS A 117 -0.74 3.36 0.26
CA LYS A 117 -0.09 4.05 1.39
C LYS A 117 -0.92 5.21 1.95
N ALA A 118 -1.56 5.99 1.09
CA ALA A 118 -2.35 7.16 1.48
C ALA A 118 -3.81 6.84 1.85
N TYR A 119 -4.33 5.66 1.45
CA TYR A 119 -5.71 5.25 1.69
C TYR A 119 -5.83 4.34 2.90
N ALA A 120 -6.82 4.60 3.77
CA ALA A 120 -7.12 3.76 4.94
C ALA A 120 -5.84 3.38 5.71
N GLN A 121 -5.12 4.38 6.22
CA GLN A 121 -3.79 4.25 6.81
C GLN A 121 -3.76 3.44 8.12
N ASN A 122 -4.93 3.15 8.72
CA ASN A 122 -5.09 2.26 9.87
C ASN A 122 -4.82 0.78 9.55
N LEU A 123 -4.70 0.43 8.27
CA LEU A 123 -4.27 -0.88 7.78
C LEU A 123 -3.14 -0.71 6.75
N ILE A 124 -2.04 -1.40 6.98
CA ILE A 124 -0.91 -1.49 6.07
C ILE A 124 -1.08 -2.76 5.23
N VAL A 125 -0.95 -2.63 3.91
CA VAL A 125 -0.86 -3.77 2.99
C VAL A 125 0.26 -3.56 2.00
N GLY A 126 0.97 -4.60 1.62
CA GLY A 126 2.09 -4.47 0.68
C GLY A 126 2.80 -5.77 0.42
N PHE A 127 3.78 -5.71 -0.46
CA PHE A 127 4.62 -6.83 -0.82
C PHE A 127 6.00 -6.70 -0.21
N ALA A 128 6.57 -7.84 0.15
CA ALA A 128 7.94 -7.97 0.63
C ALA A 128 8.51 -9.32 0.23
N ARG A 129 9.70 -9.63 0.72
CA ARG A 129 10.28 -10.98 0.66
C ARG A 129 10.62 -11.48 2.03
N LEU A 130 10.51 -12.79 2.20
CA LEU A 130 10.97 -13.53 3.38
C LEU A 130 11.74 -14.75 2.89
N GLY A 131 13.04 -14.80 3.17
CA GLY A 131 13.94 -15.84 2.67
C GLY A 131 13.94 -15.91 1.13
N GLY A 132 13.87 -14.77 0.45
CA GLY A 132 13.84 -14.65 -1.01
C GLY A 132 12.48 -14.84 -1.68
N HIS A 133 11.48 -15.31 -0.94
CA HIS A 133 10.13 -15.57 -1.47
C HIS A 133 9.23 -14.36 -1.35
N SER A 134 8.49 -14.02 -2.42
CA SER A 134 7.49 -12.96 -2.39
C SER A 134 6.35 -13.29 -1.45
N VAL A 135 6.00 -12.35 -0.58
CA VAL A 135 4.90 -12.46 0.39
C VAL A 135 4.03 -11.21 0.36
N GLY A 136 2.73 -11.37 0.59
CA GLY A 136 1.81 -10.29 0.87
C GLY A 136 1.70 -10.07 2.38
N ILE A 137 1.90 -8.84 2.83
CA ILE A 137 1.80 -8.46 4.24
C ILE A 137 0.51 -7.66 4.46
N VAL A 138 -0.22 -8.01 5.52
CA VAL A 138 -1.38 -7.26 6.02
C VAL A 138 -1.18 -7.04 7.50
N ALA A 139 -1.13 -5.78 7.94
CA ALA A 139 -0.89 -5.43 9.33
C ALA A 139 -1.73 -4.21 9.75
N GLN A 140 -2.15 -4.17 11.01
CA GLN A 140 -2.79 -2.99 11.57
C GLN A 140 -1.74 -1.93 11.91
N GLN A 141 -2.09 -0.64 11.73
CA GLN A 141 -1.24 0.49 12.10
C GLN A 141 -1.77 1.14 13.38
N PRO A 142 -1.17 0.83 14.55
CA PRO A 142 -1.64 1.36 15.84
C PRO A 142 -1.60 2.88 15.95
N MET A 143 -0.75 3.56 15.17
CA MET A 143 -0.66 5.02 15.16
C MET A 143 -1.88 5.70 14.52
N VAL A 144 -2.69 4.97 13.75
CA VAL A 144 -3.88 5.50 13.08
C VAL A 144 -5.10 4.76 13.58
N LEU A 145 -6.06 5.47 14.18
CA LEU A 145 -7.28 4.92 14.76
C LEU A 145 -7.03 3.72 15.72
N ALA A 146 -5.89 3.71 16.42
CA ALA A 146 -5.43 2.60 17.24
C ALA A 146 -5.41 1.23 16.52
N GLY A 147 -5.26 1.23 15.20
CA GLY A 147 -5.30 0.03 14.37
C GLY A 147 -6.69 -0.60 14.21
N CYS A 148 -7.76 0.08 14.63
CA CYS A 148 -9.12 -0.45 14.48
C CYS A 148 -9.52 -0.46 13.00
N LEU A 149 -10.14 -1.56 12.57
CA LEU A 149 -10.67 -1.68 11.21
C LEU A 149 -11.98 -0.91 11.09
N ASP A 150 -12.05 -0.08 10.07
CA ASP A 150 -13.25 0.58 9.58
C ASP A 150 -13.67 0.00 8.20
N ILE A 151 -14.67 0.58 7.57
CA ILE A 151 -15.16 0.13 6.27
C ILE A 151 -14.06 0.24 5.20
N ALA A 152 -13.34 1.35 5.18
CA ALA A 152 -12.31 1.61 4.18
C ALA A 152 -11.13 0.64 4.29
N SER A 153 -10.61 0.43 5.50
CA SER A 153 -9.52 -0.50 5.77
C SER A 153 -9.94 -1.96 5.55
N SER A 154 -11.18 -2.31 5.86
CA SER A 154 -11.72 -3.64 5.58
C SER A 154 -11.80 -3.91 4.07
N LEU A 155 -12.23 -2.93 3.27
CA LEU A 155 -12.22 -3.02 1.80
C LEU A 155 -10.80 -3.11 1.24
N LYS A 156 -9.87 -2.29 1.75
CA LYS A 156 -8.44 -2.33 1.39
C LYS A 156 -7.86 -3.73 1.64
N GLY A 157 -8.03 -4.26 2.85
CA GLY A 157 -7.54 -5.59 3.22
C GLY A 157 -8.15 -6.70 2.39
N ALA A 158 -9.48 -6.72 2.24
CA ALA A 158 -10.18 -7.73 1.46
C ALA A 158 -9.74 -7.74 -0.02
N ARG A 159 -9.51 -6.57 -0.60
CA ARG A 159 -9.03 -6.44 -1.99
C ARG A 159 -7.61 -6.99 -2.14
N PHE A 160 -6.73 -6.63 -1.20
CA PHE A 160 -5.34 -7.06 -1.23
C PHE A 160 -5.21 -8.58 -1.03
N VAL A 161 -5.91 -9.15 -0.04
CA VAL A 161 -5.88 -10.60 0.22
C VAL A 161 -6.38 -11.38 -0.98
N ARG A 162 -7.49 -10.95 -1.61
CA ARG A 162 -7.98 -11.60 -2.84
C ARG A 162 -7.00 -11.51 -4.01
N PHE A 163 -6.27 -10.42 -4.11
CA PHE A 163 -5.22 -10.29 -5.13
C PHE A 163 -4.07 -11.27 -4.89
N CYS A 164 -3.66 -11.46 -3.64
CA CYS A 164 -2.61 -12.42 -3.30
C CYS A 164 -3.03 -13.91 -3.47
N ASP A 165 -4.33 -14.19 -3.44
CA ASP A 165 -4.91 -15.54 -3.58
C ASP A 165 -5.14 -15.93 -5.05
N ALA A 166 -5.14 -14.98 -5.96
CA ALA A 166 -5.43 -15.19 -7.38
C ALA A 166 -4.20 -15.60 -8.19
#